data_ccbb675f36d21d70c9b696f13add1451
#
_entry.id   ccbb675f36d21d70c9b696f13add1451
#
_cell.length_a   1.000
_cell.length_b   1.000
_cell.length_c   1.000
_cell.angle_alpha   90.00
_cell.angle_beta   90.00
_cell.angle_gamma   90.00
#
_symmetry.space_group_name_H-M   'P 1'
#
loop_
_entity.id
_entity.type
_entity.pdbx_description
1 polymer ?
#
loop_
_entity_poly.entity_id
_entity_poly.type
_entity_poly.pdbx_seq_one_letter_code
_entity_poly.pdbx_strand_id
1 'polypeptide(L)'
;PICNEKLVRKENESLHFCVNEKCDGKQIANLIYFASRTCMDIEGLGERLIEDLYNLGYVRKITDIYYLDKYYDELIKLEGYGEKSITSLIESINKSKLNSLDKVITSLGIRFVGSKVSKILAKEYGSLDALRNATFLDLSNIKDIGPSIATSVVSFMNANYDLIEELKYIGINPTIFPSTKDNINENATYVIYLLSLVFSSLAFSISFISIFSSNGIYSILIL
;
A
#
# COMPACT_ATOMS: atom_id res chain seq x y z
N PRO A 1 16.33 -0.24 25.16
CA PRO A 1 17.77 0.05 25.00
C PRO A 1 18.07 1.24 24.08
N ILE A 2 17.13 1.65 23.20
CA ILE A 2 17.36 2.75 22.24
C ILE A 2 16.87 4.09 22.82
N CYS A 3 15.62 4.17 23.23
CA CYS A 3 15.02 5.42 23.73
C CYS A 3 15.02 5.55 25.26
N ASN A 4 15.56 4.60 25.99
CA ASN A 4 15.59 4.53 27.46
C ASN A 4 14.19 4.60 28.15
N GLU A 5 13.10 4.47 27.41
CA GLU A 5 11.75 4.42 27.95
C GLU A 5 11.49 3.07 28.63
N LYS A 6 10.74 3.09 29.73
CA LYS A 6 10.38 1.87 30.46
C LYS A 6 9.45 0.99 29.61
N LEU A 7 9.83 -0.26 29.44
CA LEU A 7 9.00 -1.22 28.73
C LEU A 7 7.77 -1.59 29.58
N VAL A 8 6.63 -1.72 28.92
CA VAL A 8 5.36 -2.11 29.56
C VAL A 8 4.95 -3.48 29.05
N ARG A 9 4.50 -4.32 29.98
CA ARG A 9 3.87 -5.60 29.68
C ARG A 9 2.35 -5.45 29.86
N LYS A 10 1.59 -5.74 28.82
CA LYS A 10 0.13 -5.73 28.90
C LYS A 10 -0.37 -6.97 29.61
N GLU A 11 -1.51 -6.85 30.30
CA GLU A 11 -2.16 -8.00 30.93
C GLU A 11 -2.41 -9.10 29.88
N ASN A 12 -2.12 -10.35 30.28
CA ASN A 12 -2.24 -11.53 29.42
C ASN A 12 -1.29 -11.59 28.19
N GLU A 13 -0.27 -10.74 28.11
CA GLU A 13 0.76 -10.81 27.07
C GLU A 13 2.11 -11.17 27.69
N SER A 14 2.88 -12.04 27.01
CA SER A 14 4.23 -12.42 27.45
C SER A 14 5.30 -11.40 27.01
N LEU A 15 5.00 -10.54 26.05
CA LEU A 15 5.94 -9.61 25.46
C LEU A 15 5.93 -8.25 26.19
N HIS A 16 7.11 -7.63 26.19
CA HIS A 16 7.29 -6.25 26.65
C HIS A 16 7.30 -5.29 25.47
N PHE A 17 6.62 -4.17 25.62
CA PHE A 17 6.46 -3.18 24.56
C PHE A 17 7.05 -1.84 24.96
N CYS A 18 7.75 -1.20 24.05
CA CYS A 18 8.11 0.21 24.18
C CYS A 18 6.86 1.06 23.95
N VAL A 19 6.52 1.90 24.90
CA VAL A 19 5.34 2.81 24.82
C VAL A 19 5.66 4.14 24.14
N ASN A 20 6.94 4.46 23.96
CA ASN A 20 7.34 5.67 23.27
C ASN A 20 7.03 5.56 21.76
N GLU A 21 6.09 6.36 21.27
CA GLU A 21 5.73 6.41 19.86
C GLU A 21 6.80 7.01 18.97
N LYS A 22 7.66 7.88 19.57
CA LYS A 22 8.78 8.53 18.88
C LYS A 22 10.10 7.76 19.03
N CYS A 23 10.06 6.49 19.42
CA CYS A 23 11.26 5.67 19.55
C CYS A 23 11.86 5.36 18.18
N ASP A 24 13.09 5.80 17.94
CA ASP A 24 13.81 5.56 16.68
C ASP A 24 13.88 4.07 16.33
N GLY A 25 14.09 3.21 17.33
CA GLY A 25 14.10 1.76 17.10
C GLY A 25 12.75 1.21 16.59
N LYS A 26 11.62 1.79 17.03
CA LYS A 26 10.29 1.43 16.51
C LYS A 26 10.11 1.94 15.08
N GLN A 27 10.57 3.16 14.80
CA GLN A 27 10.48 3.75 13.47
C GLN A 27 11.30 2.94 12.46
N ILE A 28 12.55 2.64 12.79
CA ILE A 28 13.45 1.81 11.96
C ILE A 28 12.86 0.42 11.76
N ALA A 29 12.39 -0.25 12.82
CA ALA A 29 11.78 -1.57 12.72
C ALA A 29 10.53 -1.57 11.81
N ASN A 30 9.73 -0.50 11.85
CA ASN A 30 8.57 -0.35 10.98
C ASN A 30 8.97 -0.19 9.50
N LEU A 31 10.02 0.58 9.22
CA LEU A 31 10.57 0.75 7.87
C LEU A 31 11.12 -0.59 7.32
N ILE A 32 11.87 -1.33 8.15
CA ILE A 32 12.41 -2.66 7.79
C ILE A 32 11.26 -3.63 7.48
N TYR A 33 10.24 -3.66 8.35
CA TYR A 33 9.06 -4.50 8.14
C TYR A 33 8.34 -4.15 6.85
N PHE A 34 8.08 -2.85 6.61
CA PHE A 34 7.43 -2.36 5.41
C PHE A 34 8.16 -2.78 4.13
N ALA A 35 9.49 -2.62 4.09
CA ALA A 35 10.33 -2.96 2.95
C ALA A 35 10.50 -4.47 2.72
N SER A 36 10.20 -5.30 3.73
CA SER A 36 10.48 -6.73 3.74
C SER A 36 9.79 -7.49 2.61
N ARG A 37 10.34 -8.68 2.28
CA ARG A 37 9.86 -9.57 1.21
C ARG A 37 8.39 -9.98 1.35
N THR A 38 7.92 -10.12 2.57
CA THR A 38 6.52 -10.48 2.87
C THR A 38 5.55 -9.30 2.74
N CYS A 39 6.07 -8.08 2.68
CA CYS A 39 5.33 -6.82 2.59
C CYS A 39 5.52 -6.18 1.21
N MET A 40 6.17 -5.04 1.12
CA MET A 40 6.33 -4.33 -0.16
C MET A 40 7.43 -4.90 -1.05
N ASP A 41 8.29 -5.81 -0.54
CA ASP A 41 9.31 -6.54 -1.30
C ASP A 41 10.24 -5.61 -2.08
N ILE A 42 10.82 -4.63 -1.36
CA ILE A 42 11.71 -3.64 -1.95
C ILE A 42 13.14 -4.21 -1.92
N GLU A 43 13.56 -4.80 -3.03
CA GLU A 43 14.90 -5.36 -3.17
C GLU A 43 15.97 -4.26 -3.06
N GLY A 44 17.05 -4.55 -2.35
CA GLY A 44 18.13 -3.59 -2.11
C GLY A 44 17.90 -2.69 -0.88
N LEU A 45 16.68 -2.57 -0.37
CA LEU A 45 16.36 -1.80 0.84
C LEU A 45 16.42 -2.71 2.09
N GLY A 46 17.62 -3.18 2.41
CA GLY A 46 17.85 -4.02 3.60
C GLY A 46 17.98 -3.20 4.89
N GLU A 47 18.04 -3.94 6.02
CA GLU A 47 18.09 -3.39 7.38
C GLU A 47 19.20 -2.34 7.55
N ARG A 48 20.44 -2.66 7.13
CA ARG A 48 21.57 -1.74 7.22
C ARG A 48 21.35 -0.44 6.44
N LEU A 49 20.87 -0.52 5.21
CA LEU A 49 20.61 0.68 4.41
C LEU A 49 19.48 1.52 5.01
N ILE A 50 18.44 0.90 5.56
CA ILE A 50 17.36 1.62 6.25
C ILE A 50 17.90 2.37 7.47
N GLU A 51 18.76 1.74 8.26
CA GLU A 51 19.41 2.39 9.40
C GLU A 51 20.28 3.58 8.96
N ASP A 52 21.10 3.39 7.92
CA ASP A 52 21.93 4.46 7.36
C ASP A 52 21.08 5.62 6.87
N LEU A 53 20.04 5.35 6.06
CA LEU A 53 19.12 6.37 5.54
C LEU A 53 18.34 7.09 6.65
N TYR A 54 17.95 6.37 7.69
CA TYR A 54 17.27 6.93 8.85
C TYR A 54 18.21 7.87 9.62
N ASN A 55 19.42 7.42 9.91
CA ASN A 55 20.41 8.21 10.66
C ASN A 55 20.86 9.46 9.90
N LEU A 56 20.96 9.39 8.57
CA LEU A 56 21.27 10.52 7.69
C LEU A 56 20.07 11.45 7.45
N GLY A 57 18.87 11.05 7.86
CA GLY A 57 17.67 11.88 7.77
C GLY A 57 16.93 11.82 6.43
N TYR A 58 17.31 10.93 5.51
CA TYR A 58 16.61 10.75 4.23
C TYR A 58 15.25 10.08 4.37
N VAL A 59 15.09 9.20 5.38
CA VAL A 59 13.85 8.45 5.62
C VAL A 59 13.48 8.53 7.10
N ARG A 60 12.26 8.96 7.42
CA ARG A 60 11.68 9.00 8.77
C ARG A 60 10.37 8.21 8.86
N LYS A 61 9.62 8.15 7.77
CA LYS A 61 8.34 7.44 7.63
C LYS A 61 8.34 6.60 6.36
N ILE A 62 7.43 5.65 6.26
CA ILE A 62 7.38 4.70 5.13
C ILE A 62 7.17 5.38 3.77
N THR A 63 6.49 6.51 3.72
CA THR A 63 6.26 7.26 2.49
C THR A 63 7.51 7.96 1.97
N ASP A 64 8.48 8.29 2.84
CA ASP A 64 9.75 8.91 2.43
C ASP A 64 10.57 7.99 1.54
N ILE A 65 10.42 6.67 1.67
CA ILE A 65 11.06 5.67 0.82
C ILE A 65 10.80 5.95 -0.67
N TYR A 66 9.60 6.41 -0.99
CA TYR A 66 9.17 6.65 -2.37
C TYR A 66 9.66 7.97 -2.98
N TYR A 67 10.37 8.76 -2.19
CA TYR A 67 11.02 10.01 -2.61
C TYR A 67 12.55 9.93 -2.60
N LEU A 68 13.13 8.74 -2.41
CA LEU A 68 14.58 8.53 -2.39
C LEU A 68 15.24 8.85 -3.75
N ASP A 69 14.51 8.82 -4.84
CA ASP A 69 14.98 9.24 -6.16
C ASP A 69 15.49 10.67 -6.19
N LYS A 70 14.93 11.56 -5.34
CA LYS A 70 15.36 12.96 -5.21
C LYS A 70 16.80 13.11 -4.68
N TYR A 71 17.29 12.10 -3.98
CA TYR A 71 18.60 12.07 -3.35
C TYR A 71 19.60 11.17 -4.08
N TYR A 72 19.32 10.82 -5.33
CA TYR A 72 20.12 9.86 -6.09
C TYR A 72 21.61 10.19 -6.08
N ASP A 73 21.98 11.46 -6.37
CA ASP A 73 23.37 11.91 -6.46
C ASP A 73 24.13 11.88 -5.11
N GLU A 74 23.40 11.92 -4.01
CA GLU A 74 23.95 11.78 -2.66
C GLU A 74 24.07 10.30 -2.29
N LEU A 75 23.06 9.52 -2.60
CA LEU A 75 23.00 8.10 -2.24
C LEU A 75 24.10 7.27 -2.93
N ILE A 76 24.44 7.57 -4.18
CA ILE A 76 25.54 6.89 -4.91
C ILE A 76 26.92 7.14 -4.31
N LYS A 77 27.07 8.18 -3.47
CA LYS A 77 28.32 8.53 -2.79
C LYS A 77 28.44 7.91 -1.40
N LEU A 78 27.39 7.26 -0.90
CA LEU A 78 27.43 6.60 0.41
C LEU A 78 28.39 5.40 0.34
N GLU A 79 29.19 5.24 1.40
CA GLU A 79 30.12 4.14 1.51
C GLU A 79 29.42 2.79 1.45
N GLY A 80 29.86 1.91 0.56
CA GLY A 80 29.26 0.60 0.32
C GLY A 80 28.09 0.57 -0.66
N TYR A 81 27.69 1.73 -1.20
CA TYR A 81 26.62 1.84 -2.19
C TYR A 81 27.14 2.56 -3.45
N GLY A 82 26.98 1.93 -4.60
CA GLY A 82 27.39 2.50 -5.88
C GLY A 82 26.20 2.75 -6.81
N GLU A 83 26.45 3.42 -7.92
CA GLU A 83 25.45 3.79 -8.91
C GLU A 83 24.51 2.64 -9.30
N LYS A 84 25.06 1.46 -9.64
CA LYS A 84 24.29 0.28 -10.01
C LYS A 84 23.34 -0.17 -8.90
N SER A 85 23.81 -0.16 -7.65
CA SER A 85 23.02 -0.59 -6.49
C SER A 85 21.85 0.37 -6.22
N ILE A 86 22.11 1.67 -6.27
CA ILE A 86 21.08 2.69 -6.04
C ILE A 86 20.08 2.74 -7.20
N THR A 87 20.53 2.59 -8.44
CA THR A 87 19.62 2.49 -9.59
C THR A 87 18.65 1.31 -9.43
N SER A 88 19.17 0.12 -9.13
CA SER A 88 18.33 -1.07 -8.88
C SER A 88 17.37 -0.88 -7.69
N LEU A 89 17.81 -0.19 -6.65
CA LEU A 89 16.95 0.14 -5.51
C LEU A 89 15.77 1.04 -5.93
N ILE A 90 16.03 2.12 -6.68
CA ILE A 90 14.98 3.02 -7.15
C ILE A 90 14.00 2.30 -8.08
N GLU A 91 14.49 1.42 -8.97
CA GLU A 91 13.64 0.57 -9.80
C GLU A 91 12.75 -0.35 -8.94
N SER A 92 13.31 -0.97 -7.91
CA SER A 92 12.57 -1.84 -6.98
C SER A 92 11.51 -1.05 -6.20
N ILE A 93 11.83 0.16 -5.72
CA ILE A 93 10.86 1.06 -5.07
C ILE A 93 9.69 1.37 -6.01
N ASN A 94 9.98 1.73 -7.26
CA ASN A 94 8.91 2.01 -8.23
C ASN A 94 8.07 0.78 -8.56
N LYS A 95 8.70 -0.39 -8.71
CA LYS A 95 8.01 -1.66 -8.91
C LYS A 95 7.08 -2.00 -7.73
N SER A 96 7.48 -1.70 -6.51
CA SER A 96 6.69 -1.98 -5.32
C SER A 96 5.35 -1.24 -5.27
N LYS A 97 5.21 -0.10 -5.96
CA LYS A 97 3.94 0.64 -6.09
C LYS A 97 2.83 -0.19 -6.74
N LEU A 98 3.20 -1.20 -7.53
CA LEU A 98 2.28 -2.10 -8.24
C LEU A 98 1.90 -3.35 -7.43
N ASN A 99 2.29 -3.43 -6.17
CA ASN A 99 1.96 -4.55 -5.31
C ASN A 99 0.44 -4.67 -5.10
N SER A 100 0.00 -5.91 -4.88
CA SER A 100 -1.41 -6.22 -4.62
C SER A 100 -1.89 -5.63 -3.29
N LEU A 101 -3.21 -5.42 -3.17
CA LEU A 101 -3.83 -4.83 -1.98
C LEU A 101 -3.52 -5.61 -0.69
N ASP A 102 -3.46 -6.94 -0.75
CA ASP A 102 -3.12 -7.75 0.41
C ASP A 102 -1.68 -7.53 0.90
N LYS A 103 -0.72 -7.32 -0.01
CA LYS A 103 0.65 -6.95 0.34
C LYS A 103 0.70 -5.56 0.98
N VAL A 104 -0.02 -4.60 0.42
CA VAL A 104 -0.11 -3.25 1.01
C VAL A 104 -0.72 -3.32 2.41
N ILE A 105 -1.85 -4.00 2.61
CA ILE A 105 -2.48 -4.16 3.94
C ILE A 105 -1.51 -4.85 4.92
N THR A 106 -0.78 -5.89 4.47
CA THR A 106 0.22 -6.57 5.31
C THR A 106 1.30 -5.59 5.75
N SER A 107 1.82 -4.77 4.81
CA SER A 107 2.93 -3.85 5.04
C SER A 107 2.60 -2.71 6.02
N LEU A 108 1.31 -2.39 6.20
CA LEU A 108 0.86 -1.41 7.20
C LEU A 108 1.13 -1.83 8.65
N GLY A 109 1.44 -3.11 8.90
CA GLY A 109 1.78 -3.59 10.24
C GLY A 109 0.63 -3.53 11.24
N ILE A 110 -0.61 -3.63 10.79
CA ILE A 110 -1.81 -3.60 11.65
C ILE A 110 -1.75 -4.80 12.61
N ARG A 111 -1.92 -4.53 13.90
CA ARG A 111 -1.84 -5.58 14.94
C ARG A 111 -2.83 -6.70 14.64
N PHE A 112 -2.40 -7.95 14.75
CA PHE A 112 -3.14 -9.18 14.46
C PHE A 112 -3.46 -9.38 12.96
N VAL A 113 -3.05 -8.49 12.07
CA VAL A 113 -3.27 -8.60 10.64
C VAL A 113 -1.99 -9.05 9.96
N GLY A 114 -1.86 -10.36 9.74
CA GLY A 114 -0.79 -10.94 8.91
C GLY A 114 -1.28 -11.22 7.49
N SER A 115 -0.43 -11.84 6.66
CA SER A 115 -0.72 -12.09 5.24
C SER A 115 -2.04 -12.85 4.97
N LYS A 116 -2.43 -13.79 5.86
CA LYS A 116 -3.72 -14.51 5.72
C LYS A 116 -4.91 -13.57 5.89
N VAL A 117 -4.91 -12.76 6.94
CA VAL A 117 -6.00 -11.80 7.22
C VAL A 117 -6.01 -10.70 6.16
N SER A 118 -4.85 -10.20 5.73
CA SER A 118 -4.75 -9.21 4.66
C SER A 118 -5.38 -9.67 3.35
N LYS A 119 -5.20 -10.94 2.98
CA LYS A 119 -5.85 -11.53 1.80
C LYS A 119 -7.37 -11.57 1.92
N ILE A 120 -7.89 -11.89 3.12
CA ILE A 120 -9.33 -11.87 3.40
C ILE A 120 -9.86 -10.44 3.25
N LEU A 121 -9.22 -9.48 3.90
CA LEU A 121 -9.60 -8.06 3.85
C LEU A 121 -9.53 -7.49 2.42
N ALA A 122 -8.45 -7.80 1.69
CA ALA A 122 -8.29 -7.36 0.31
C ALA A 122 -9.38 -7.91 -0.60
N LYS A 123 -9.75 -9.18 -0.44
CA LYS A 123 -10.82 -9.81 -1.22
C LYS A 123 -12.20 -9.21 -0.90
N GLU A 124 -12.46 -8.93 0.37
CA GLU A 124 -13.77 -8.43 0.83
C GLU A 124 -13.99 -6.98 0.45
N TYR A 125 -12.99 -6.13 0.66
CA TYR A 125 -13.13 -4.67 0.48
C TYR A 125 -12.65 -4.15 -0.87
N GLY A 126 -11.74 -4.83 -1.53
CA GLY A 126 -11.26 -4.47 -2.86
C GLY A 126 -10.42 -3.19 -2.96
N SER A 127 -10.40 -2.32 -1.96
CA SER A 127 -9.61 -1.08 -1.93
C SER A 127 -9.30 -0.62 -0.49
N LEU A 128 -8.26 0.24 -0.35
CA LEU A 128 -7.95 0.87 0.94
C LEU A 128 -9.08 1.79 1.41
N ASP A 129 -9.75 2.49 0.50
CA ASP A 129 -10.88 3.37 0.84
C ASP A 129 -12.08 2.59 1.39
N ALA A 130 -12.43 1.47 0.76
CA ALA A 130 -13.50 0.62 1.26
C ALA A 130 -13.15 0.03 2.64
N LEU A 131 -11.91 -0.43 2.82
CA LEU A 131 -11.45 -0.95 4.10
C LEU A 131 -11.43 0.12 5.19
N ARG A 132 -11.07 1.36 4.87
CA ARG A 132 -11.08 2.49 5.80
C ARG A 132 -12.50 2.80 6.30
N ASN A 133 -13.48 2.69 5.43
CA ASN A 133 -14.88 2.97 5.75
C ASN A 133 -15.60 1.79 6.44
N ALA A 134 -14.90 0.66 6.61
CA ALA A 134 -15.46 -0.52 7.26
C ALA A 134 -15.73 -0.28 8.74
N THR A 135 -16.91 -0.67 9.19
CA THR A 135 -17.26 -0.62 10.62
C THR A 135 -16.77 -1.87 11.36
N PHE A 136 -16.73 -1.78 12.69
CA PHE A 136 -16.45 -2.95 13.54
C PHE A 136 -17.41 -4.11 13.27
N LEU A 137 -18.70 -3.82 13.03
CA LEU A 137 -19.70 -4.84 12.75
C LEU A 137 -19.46 -5.51 11.40
N ASP A 138 -19.14 -4.73 10.36
CA ASP A 138 -18.84 -5.26 9.04
C ASP A 138 -17.67 -6.24 9.10
N LEU A 139 -16.58 -5.81 9.75
CA LEU A 139 -15.38 -6.64 9.92
C LEU A 139 -15.64 -7.90 10.76
N SER A 140 -16.39 -7.77 11.86
CA SER A 140 -16.67 -8.90 12.75
C SER A 140 -17.58 -9.98 12.13
N ASN A 141 -18.34 -9.65 11.10
CA ASN A 141 -19.17 -10.57 10.33
C ASN A 141 -18.38 -11.39 9.30
N ILE A 142 -17.13 -11.01 9.03
CA ILE A 142 -16.28 -11.74 8.08
C ILE A 142 -15.73 -13.00 8.76
N LYS A 143 -15.86 -14.14 8.07
CA LYS A 143 -15.28 -15.39 8.55
C LYS A 143 -13.77 -15.25 8.79
N ASP A 144 -13.27 -15.80 9.87
CA ASP A 144 -11.87 -15.74 10.33
C ASP A 144 -11.40 -14.35 10.82
N ILE A 145 -12.29 -13.36 10.92
CA ILE A 145 -11.99 -12.06 11.52
C ILE A 145 -12.73 -11.92 12.86
N GLY A 146 -11.98 -12.08 13.95
CA GLY A 146 -12.51 -11.94 15.30
C GLY A 146 -12.53 -10.48 15.79
N PRO A 147 -13.18 -10.22 16.94
CA PRO A 147 -13.31 -8.86 17.51
C PRO A 147 -11.97 -8.13 17.69
N SER A 148 -10.91 -8.85 18.10
CA SER A 148 -9.58 -8.25 18.29
C SER A 148 -8.97 -7.74 16.98
N ILE A 149 -9.17 -8.47 15.88
CA ILE A 149 -8.71 -8.05 14.53
C ILE A 149 -9.54 -6.86 14.06
N ALA A 150 -10.88 -6.96 14.16
CA ALA A 150 -11.80 -5.89 13.76
C ALA A 150 -11.47 -4.56 14.48
N THR A 151 -11.29 -4.61 15.81
CA THR A 151 -10.89 -3.44 16.60
C THR A 151 -9.55 -2.88 16.14
N SER A 152 -8.56 -3.75 15.88
CA SER A 152 -7.23 -3.29 15.43
C SER A 152 -7.28 -2.61 14.08
N VAL A 153 -8.05 -3.15 13.14
CA VAL A 153 -8.21 -2.56 11.79
C VAL A 153 -8.88 -1.20 11.88
N VAL A 154 -10.04 -1.10 12.56
CA VAL A 154 -10.77 0.18 12.70
C VAL A 154 -9.90 1.24 13.38
N SER A 155 -9.24 0.86 14.49
CA SER A 155 -8.38 1.79 15.24
C SER A 155 -7.21 2.26 14.38
N PHE A 156 -6.57 1.36 13.63
CA PHE A 156 -5.46 1.71 12.74
C PHE A 156 -5.90 2.66 11.61
N MET A 157 -6.98 2.34 10.92
CA MET A 157 -7.48 3.13 9.80
C MET A 157 -7.86 4.55 10.24
N ASN A 158 -8.49 4.70 11.41
CA ASN A 158 -8.84 5.99 11.96
C ASN A 158 -7.60 6.81 12.39
N ALA A 159 -6.61 6.17 13.00
CA ALA A 159 -5.40 6.85 13.49
C ALA A 159 -4.42 7.23 12.37
N ASN A 160 -4.47 6.55 11.22
CA ASN A 160 -3.49 6.69 10.14
C ASN A 160 -4.13 7.20 8.84
N TYR A 161 -5.13 8.08 8.96
CA TYR A 161 -5.81 8.66 7.80
C TYR A 161 -4.82 9.29 6.82
N ASP A 162 -3.95 10.18 7.32
CA ASP A 162 -3.00 10.93 6.50
C ASP A 162 -2.00 9.99 5.79
N LEU A 163 -1.57 8.93 6.46
CA LEU A 163 -0.71 7.91 5.86
C LEU A 163 -1.38 7.22 4.66
N ILE A 164 -2.64 6.85 4.79
CA ILE A 164 -3.39 6.20 3.70
C ILE A 164 -3.53 7.14 2.50
N GLU A 165 -3.89 8.41 2.73
CA GLU A 165 -3.99 9.40 1.67
C GLU A 165 -2.63 9.67 1.00
N GLU A 166 -1.56 9.73 1.78
CA GLU A 166 -0.21 9.93 1.27
C GLU A 166 0.25 8.75 0.40
N LEU A 167 -0.04 7.50 0.82
CA LEU A 167 0.23 6.30 0.00
C LEU A 167 -0.51 6.35 -1.33
N LYS A 168 -1.77 6.73 -1.33
CA LYS A 168 -2.57 6.90 -2.55
C LYS A 168 -1.98 7.99 -3.46
N TYR A 169 -1.57 9.11 -2.89
CA TYR A 169 -0.94 10.21 -3.63
C TYR A 169 0.37 9.78 -4.32
N ILE A 170 1.15 8.92 -3.68
CA ILE A 170 2.39 8.33 -4.23
C ILE A 170 2.11 7.33 -5.38
N GLY A 171 0.85 6.90 -5.52
CA GLY A 171 0.42 5.92 -6.52
C GLY A 171 0.30 4.49 -5.98
N ILE A 172 0.32 4.30 -4.65
CA ILE A 172 0.04 3.01 -4.01
C ILE A 172 -1.45 2.95 -3.69
N ASN A 173 -2.22 2.65 -4.69
CA ASN A 173 -3.68 2.52 -4.57
C ASN A 173 -4.19 1.29 -5.32
N PRO A 174 -3.78 0.07 -4.92
CA PRO A 174 -4.24 -1.14 -5.56
C PRO A 174 -5.74 -1.32 -5.33
N THR A 175 -6.47 -1.57 -6.40
CA THR A 175 -7.88 -1.92 -6.36
C THR A 175 -8.06 -3.34 -6.90
N ILE A 176 -8.83 -4.16 -6.18
CA ILE A 176 -9.30 -5.45 -6.67
C ILE A 176 -10.74 -5.22 -7.07
N PHE A 177 -11.05 -5.29 -8.36
CA PHE A 177 -12.45 -5.34 -8.78
C PHE A 177 -13.03 -6.67 -8.28
N PRO A 178 -14.18 -6.66 -7.57
CA PRO A 178 -14.84 -7.90 -7.23
C PRO A 178 -15.11 -8.65 -8.54
N SER A 179 -14.61 -9.88 -8.62
CA SER A 179 -14.97 -10.76 -9.73
C SER A 179 -16.47 -11.01 -9.60
N THR A 180 -17.27 -10.29 -10.34
CA THR A 180 -18.66 -10.62 -10.54
C THR A 180 -18.69 -12.04 -11.12
N LYS A 181 -19.12 -12.99 -10.32
CA LYS A 181 -19.46 -14.33 -10.76
C LYS A 181 -20.73 -14.25 -11.57
N ASP A 182 -20.71 -13.56 -12.67
CA ASP A 182 -21.74 -13.64 -13.71
C ASP A 182 -21.07 -13.25 -15.02
N ASN A 183 -21.09 -14.19 -15.94
CA ASN A 183 -20.66 -14.21 -17.31
C ASN A 183 -20.80 -12.86 -18.05
N ILE A 184 -19.83 -11.97 -17.89
CA ILE A 184 -19.67 -10.83 -18.80
C ILE A 184 -18.26 -10.93 -19.38
N ASN A 185 -18.22 -10.98 -20.69
CA ASN A 185 -17.06 -11.13 -21.55
C ASN A 185 -15.91 -10.21 -21.08
N GLU A 186 -14.88 -10.76 -20.43
CA GLU A 186 -13.76 -10.04 -19.82
C GLU A 186 -13.09 -9.03 -20.77
N ASN A 187 -13.18 -9.29 -22.08
CA ASN A 187 -12.63 -8.42 -23.12
C ASN A 187 -13.38 -7.08 -23.28
N ALA A 188 -14.68 -7.02 -23.02
CA ALA A 188 -15.47 -5.80 -23.21
C ALA A 188 -15.23 -4.78 -22.09
N THR A 189 -15.06 -5.25 -20.85
CA THR A 189 -14.82 -4.38 -19.69
C THR A 189 -13.42 -3.79 -19.71
N TYR A 190 -12.40 -4.54 -20.13
CA TYR A 190 -11.03 -4.06 -20.31
C TYR A 190 -10.93 -2.99 -21.41
N VAL A 191 -11.65 -3.19 -22.51
CA VAL A 191 -11.67 -2.21 -23.62
C VAL A 191 -12.33 -0.89 -23.19
N ILE A 192 -13.41 -0.94 -22.42
CA ILE A 192 -14.10 0.28 -21.91
C ILE A 192 -13.20 1.02 -20.92
N TYR A 193 -12.48 0.31 -20.05
CA TYR A 193 -11.55 0.92 -19.09
C TYR A 193 -10.33 1.55 -19.77
N LEU A 194 -9.73 0.88 -20.73
CA LEU A 194 -8.64 1.43 -21.53
C LEU A 194 -9.08 2.65 -22.35
N LEU A 195 -10.28 2.62 -22.92
CA LEU A 195 -10.86 3.76 -23.60
C LEU A 195 -11.07 4.95 -22.64
N SER A 196 -11.57 4.72 -21.44
CA SER A 196 -11.75 5.80 -20.44
C SER A 196 -10.43 6.44 -20.01
N LEU A 197 -9.34 5.67 -19.88
CA LEU A 197 -8.00 6.18 -19.58
C LEU A 197 -7.40 6.98 -20.74
N VAL A 198 -7.62 6.54 -21.97
CA VAL A 198 -7.17 7.27 -23.17
C VAL A 198 -7.95 8.58 -23.34
N PHE A 199 -9.27 8.59 -23.05
CA PHE A 199 -10.09 9.80 -23.13
C PHE A 199 -9.78 10.80 -22.00
N SER A 200 -9.36 10.37 -20.82
CA SER A 200 -8.95 11.29 -19.73
C SER A 200 -7.63 12.00 -20.01
N SER A 201 -6.76 11.43 -20.85
CA SER A 201 -5.47 12.02 -21.26
C SER A 201 -5.57 12.92 -22.50
N LEU A 202 -6.68 12.87 -23.25
CA LEU A 202 -6.97 13.67 -24.42
C LEU A 202 -8.11 14.65 -24.18
N ALA A 203 -8.04 15.41 -23.09
CA ALA A 203 -8.98 16.50 -22.83
C ALA A 203 -8.70 17.70 -23.73
N PHE A 204 -8.92 17.56 -25.05
CA PHE A 204 -9.23 18.66 -25.96
C PHE A 204 -10.02 18.15 -27.17
N SER A 205 -11.27 18.61 -27.28
CA SER A 205 -12.14 18.58 -28.47
C SER A 205 -12.61 17.21 -28.98
N ILE A 206 -13.61 16.61 -28.36
CA ILE A 206 -14.62 15.87 -29.11
C ILE A 206 -15.94 15.91 -28.31
N SER A 207 -16.95 16.52 -28.90
CA SER A 207 -18.33 16.53 -28.42
C SER A 207 -19.02 15.24 -28.87
N PHE A 208 -19.51 14.47 -27.92
CA PHE A 208 -20.46 13.36 -28.07
C PHE A 208 -20.02 12.07 -28.80
N ILE A 209 -19.86 11.02 -27.99
CA ILE A 209 -19.97 9.63 -28.49
C ILE A 209 -21.29 9.06 -27.95
N SER A 210 -22.22 8.72 -28.81
CA SER A 210 -23.38 7.90 -28.44
C SER A 210 -23.17 6.45 -28.86
N ILE A 211 -23.33 5.54 -27.91
CA ILE A 211 -23.25 4.09 -28.15
C ILE A 211 -24.67 3.58 -28.29
N PHE A 212 -25.03 3.08 -29.47
CA PHE A 212 -26.29 2.38 -29.72
C PHE A 212 -26.04 0.87 -29.82
N SER A 213 -26.78 0.09 -29.04
CA SER A 213 -26.81 -1.37 -29.16
C SER A 213 -28.12 -1.79 -29.79
N SER A 214 -28.05 -2.38 -30.97
CA SER A 214 -29.14 -3.17 -31.53
C SER A 214 -28.56 -4.44 -32.13
N ASN A 215 -29.07 -5.61 -31.70
CA ASN A 215 -28.74 -6.94 -32.21
C ASN A 215 -27.26 -7.35 -32.13
N GLY A 216 -26.57 -7.03 -31.04
CA GLY A 216 -25.19 -7.55 -30.77
C GLY A 216 -24.08 -6.95 -31.65
N ILE A 217 -24.35 -5.89 -32.40
CA ILE A 217 -23.36 -5.19 -33.21
C ILE A 217 -23.16 -3.79 -32.61
N TYR A 218 -21.93 -3.46 -32.21
CA TYR A 218 -21.56 -2.14 -31.73
C TYR A 218 -21.08 -1.29 -32.90
N SER A 219 -21.79 -0.23 -33.23
CA SER A 219 -21.31 0.81 -34.15
C SER A 219 -20.95 2.05 -33.38
N ILE A 220 -19.74 2.55 -33.62
CA ILE A 220 -19.26 3.82 -33.08
C ILE A 220 -19.47 4.86 -34.17
N LEU A 221 -20.33 5.85 -33.91
CA LEU A 221 -20.47 7.02 -34.77
C LEU A 221 -19.66 8.16 -34.15
N ILE A 222 -18.65 8.62 -34.89
CA ILE A 222 -17.88 9.83 -34.54
C ILE A 222 -18.52 10.98 -35.31
N LEU A 223 -19.01 11.95 -34.62
CA LEU A 223 -19.41 13.25 -35.15
C LEU A 223 -18.40 14.31 -34.78
#